data_f5e1687b97a290d41115222158f424b3
#
_entry.id   f5e1687b97a290d41115222158f424b3
#
_cell.length_a   1.000
_cell.length_b   1.000
_cell.length_c   1.000
_cell.angle_alpha   90.00
_cell.angle_beta   90.00
_cell.angle_gamma   90.00
#
_symmetry.space_group_name_H-M   'P 1'
#
loop_
_entity.id
_entity.type
_entity.pdbx_description
1 polymer ?
#
loop_
_entity_poly.entity_id
_entity_poly.type
_entity_poly.pdbx_seq_one_letter_code
_entity_poly.pdbx_strand_id
1 'polypeptide(L)'
;MXTLRKSLTVMTLATLLISGAAFAKQTTVKAEGTKFDPLIVNVEPGDTVNWTNMDXHNVHFMFQPDGAKDFKSEIGQNVSREFSKEGIYVXQCDPHIGLGMGGAVVVGHATNLDDLKAAKLHGGLGRIAHKVMKAESK
;
A
#
# COMPACT_ATOMS: atom_id res chain seq x y z
N MET A 1 -59.95 -36.84 -27.19
CA MET A 1 -59.30 -35.65 -27.70
C MET A 1 -58.19 -35.15 -26.73
N UNK A 2 -56.85 -35.21 -26.83
CA UNK A 2 -56.18 -34.94 -26.20
C UNK A 2 -55.80 -33.86 -26.32
N THR A 3 -55.97 -33.19 -25.69
CA THR A 3 -55.45 -31.85 -25.70
C THR A 3 -53.96 -31.88 -25.44
N LEU A 4 -53.24 -31.48 -26.42
CA LEU A 4 -51.78 -31.40 -26.33
C LEU A 4 -51.40 -30.16 -25.50
N ARG A 5 -50.92 -30.40 -24.31
CA ARG A 5 -50.39 -29.32 -23.49
C ARG A 5 -48.93 -29.11 -23.87
N LYS A 6 -48.70 -28.01 -24.53
CA LYS A 6 -47.33 -27.60 -24.80
C LYS A 6 -46.79 -26.98 -23.52
N SER A 7 -45.94 -27.71 -22.82
CA SER A 7 -45.28 -27.16 -21.67
C SER A 7 -44.15 -26.26 -22.15
N LEU A 8 -44.29 -24.98 -21.89
CA LEU A 8 -43.24 -24.05 -22.22
C LEU A 8 -42.19 -24.10 -21.10
N THR A 9 -41.12 -24.76 -21.43
CA THR A 9 -40.00 -24.80 -20.47
C THR A 9 -39.25 -23.48 -20.61
N VAL A 10 -39.45 -22.61 -19.67
CA VAL A 10 -38.70 -21.35 -19.63
C VAL A 10 -37.35 -21.64 -19.02
N MET A 11 -36.38 -21.71 -19.91
CA MET A 11 -35.01 -21.93 -19.48
C MET A 11 -34.47 -20.58 -19.02
N THR A 12 -34.45 -20.39 -17.71
CA THR A 12 -33.86 -19.17 -17.14
C THR A 12 -32.35 -19.31 -17.20
N LEU A 13 -31.75 -18.56 -18.10
CA LEU A 13 -30.30 -18.50 -18.19
C LEU A 13 -29.81 -17.67 -17.01
N ALA A 14 -29.33 -18.36 -16.01
CA ALA A 14 -28.71 -17.66 -14.88
C ALA A 14 -27.38 -17.16 -15.37
N THR A 15 -27.34 -15.87 -15.69
CA THR A 15 -26.07 -15.22 -16.02
C THR A 15 -25.29 -15.08 -14.72
N LEU A 16 -24.28 -15.92 -14.59
CA LEU A 16 -23.38 -15.80 -13.46
C LEU A 16 -22.53 -14.56 -13.71
N LEU A 17 -22.89 -13.49 -13.06
CA LEU A 17 -22.08 -12.28 -13.09
C LEU A 17 -20.87 -12.55 -12.21
N ILE A 18 -19.79 -12.99 -12.85
CA ILE A 18 -18.51 -13.07 -12.17
C ILE A 18 -18.00 -11.63 -12.12
N SER A 19 -18.37 -10.91 -11.07
CA SER A 19 -17.70 -9.65 -10.80
C SER A 19 -16.26 -10.02 -10.49
N GLY A 20 -15.34 -9.57 -11.32
CA GLY A 20 -13.91 -9.82 -11.09
C GLY A 20 -13.50 -9.20 -9.77
N ALA A 21 -13.52 -10.01 -8.71
CA ALA A 21 -12.99 -9.58 -7.44
C ALA A 21 -11.49 -9.43 -7.61
N ALA A 22 -11.01 -8.20 -7.45
CA ALA A 22 -9.59 -7.96 -7.42
C ALA A 22 -9.04 -8.61 -6.16
N PHE A 23 -8.15 -9.58 -6.33
CA PHE A 23 -7.52 -10.25 -5.20
C PHE A 23 -6.45 -9.33 -4.61
N ALA A 24 -6.41 -9.26 -3.29
CA ALA A 24 -5.38 -8.53 -2.57
C ALA A 24 -4.01 -9.10 -2.93
N LYS A 25 -3.04 -8.22 -3.13
CA LYS A 25 -1.68 -8.60 -3.50
C LYS A 25 -0.73 -8.45 -2.33
N GLN A 26 0.38 -9.17 -2.42
CA GLN A 26 1.50 -9.07 -1.49
C GLN A 26 2.66 -8.44 -2.24
N THR A 27 3.24 -7.41 -1.66
CA THR A 27 4.42 -6.74 -2.23
C THR A 27 5.54 -6.81 -1.20
N THR A 28 6.74 -7.14 -1.63
CA THR A 28 7.88 -7.27 -0.73
C THR A 28 8.84 -6.10 -0.91
N VAL A 29 9.24 -5.51 0.21
CA VAL A 29 10.30 -4.52 0.30
C VAL A 29 11.43 -5.16 1.09
N LYS A 30 12.62 -5.15 0.52
CA LYS A 30 13.79 -5.76 1.17
C LYS A 30 14.70 -4.67 1.73
N ALA A 31 15.15 -4.86 2.96
CA ALA A 31 16.18 -3.99 3.52
C ALA A 31 17.53 -4.44 2.96
N GLU A 32 18.23 -3.51 2.30
CA GLU A 32 19.53 -3.75 1.69
C GLU A 32 20.51 -2.71 2.26
N GLY A 33 21.33 -3.13 3.21
CA GLY A 33 22.18 -2.16 3.90
C GLY A 33 21.32 -1.11 4.60
N THR A 34 21.52 0.14 4.26
CA THR A 34 20.71 1.24 4.83
C THR A 34 19.70 1.79 3.83
N LYS A 35 19.16 0.91 3.00
CA LYS A 35 18.14 1.28 2.02
C LYS A 35 17.00 0.26 2.05
N PHE A 36 15.80 0.74 1.79
CA PHE A 36 14.66 -0.13 1.47
C PHE A 36 14.52 -0.21 -0.04
N ASP A 37 14.37 -1.41 -0.56
CA ASP A 37 14.29 -1.64 -1.99
C ASP A 37 13.05 -2.50 -2.30
N PRO A 38 12.11 -2.00 -3.11
CA PRO A 38 12.08 -0.67 -3.72
C PRO A 38 11.82 0.44 -2.72
N LEU A 39 12.25 1.64 -3.07
CA LEU A 39 12.10 2.81 -2.20
C LEU A 39 10.64 3.23 -2.09
N ILE A 40 9.94 3.22 -3.20
CA ILE A 40 8.53 3.60 -3.28
C ILE A 40 7.77 2.43 -3.87
N VAL A 41 6.70 2.00 -3.21
CA VAL A 41 5.82 0.97 -3.76
C VAL A 41 4.43 1.55 -3.96
N ASN A 42 3.78 1.15 -5.04
CA ASN A 42 2.41 1.54 -5.35
C ASN A 42 1.54 0.30 -5.18
N VAL A 43 0.54 0.41 -4.32
CA VAL A 43 -0.35 -0.71 -4.02
C VAL A 43 -1.79 -0.26 -4.08
N GLU A 44 -2.72 -1.20 -4.03
CA GLU A 44 -4.15 -0.92 -4.00
C GLU A 44 -4.70 -1.14 -2.61
N PRO A 45 -5.81 -0.48 -2.26
CA PRO A 45 -6.44 -0.76 -0.97
C PRO A 45 -6.72 -2.25 -0.81
N GLY A 46 -6.35 -2.79 0.34
CA GLY A 46 -6.47 -4.21 0.64
C GLY A 46 -5.17 -4.97 0.48
N ASP A 47 -4.18 -4.39 -0.20
CA ASP A 47 -2.89 -5.04 -0.39
C ASP A 47 -2.05 -4.98 0.88
N THR A 48 -1.10 -5.91 0.96
CA THR A 48 -0.15 -6.01 2.07
C THR A 48 1.26 -5.78 1.56
N VAL A 49 2.04 -5.02 2.32
CA VAL A 49 3.48 -4.87 2.07
C VAL A 49 4.22 -5.65 3.16
N ASN A 50 5.19 -6.44 2.72
CA ASN A 50 6.03 -7.25 3.60
C ASN A 50 7.45 -6.69 3.56
N TRP A 51 7.97 -6.33 4.74
CA TRP A 51 9.37 -5.89 4.85
C TRP A 51 10.19 -7.05 5.34
N THR A 52 11.24 -7.39 4.59
CA THR A 52 12.10 -8.55 4.86
C THR A 52 13.55 -8.12 5.02
N ASN A 53 14.37 -9.04 5.52
CA ASN A 53 15.80 -8.82 5.78
C ASN A 53 15.99 -7.69 6.80
N MET A 54 15.17 -7.67 7.84
CA MET A 54 15.02 -6.55 8.78
C MET A 54 15.93 -6.63 10.00
N ASP A 55 16.98 -7.41 9.93
CA ASP A 55 17.94 -7.46 11.04
C ASP A 55 18.58 -6.07 11.21
N UNK A 56 18.14 -5.37 12.34
CA UNK A 56 18.57 -4.16 12.67
C UNK A 56 17.86 -3.09 12.20
N HIS A 57 16.79 -3.42 11.65
CA HIS A 57 15.93 -2.40 11.01
C HIS A 57 14.52 -2.43 11.58
N ASN A 58 13.79 -1.33 11.41
CA ASN A 58 12.35 -1.32 11.69
C ASN A 58 11.61 -0.47 10.65
N VAL A 59 10.29 -0.47 10.74
CA VAL A 59 9.43 0.36 9.90
C VAL A 59 8.61 1.24 10.82
N HIS A 60 8.79 2.55 10.70
CA HIS A 60 8.07 3.53 11.51
C HIS A 60 7.46 4.57 10.59
N PHE A 61 6.14 4.58 10.48
CA PHE A 61 5.47 5.53 9.60
C PHE A 61 5.40 6.90 10.27
N MET A 62 6.01 7.90 9.62
CA MET A 62 6.13 9.26 10.16
C MET A 62 5.12 10.20 9.51
N PHE A 63 4.59 9.84 8.36
CA PHE A 63 3.56 10.59 7.66
C PHE A 63 2.59 9.60 7.05
N GLN A 64 1.30 9.85 7.19
CA GLN A 64 0.28 9.00 6.59
C GLN A 64 -1.05 9.75 6.54
N PRO A 65 -2.03 9.24 5.80
CA PRO A 65 -3.33 9.91 5.72
C PRO A 65 -4.01 10.00 7.08
N ASP A 66 -4.80 11.06 7.29
CA ASP A 66 -5.58 11.21 8.51
C ASP A 66 -6.47 9.97 8.70
N GLY A 67 -6.50 9.47 9.92
CA GLY A 67 -7.30 8.31 10.26
C GLY A 67 -6.59 6.98 10.12
N ALA A 68 -5.44 6.95 9.47
CA ALA A 68 -4.64 5.73 9.41
C ALA A 68 -4.04 5.45 10.79
N LYS A 69 -3.94 4.17 11.14
CA LYS A 69 -3.40 3.79 12.44
C LYS A 69 -1.90 4.01 12.49
N ASP A 70 -1.41 4.45 13.63
CA ASP A 70 0.03 4.55 13.86
C ASP A 70 0.67 3.18 13.68
N PHE A 71 1.89 3.18 13.16
CA PHE A 71 2.58 1.92 12.90
C PHE A 71 4.07 2.08 13.14
N LYS A 72 4.57 1.30 14.09
CA LYS A 72 6.00 1.25 14.40
C LYS A 72 6.34 -0.19 14.74
N SER A 73 7.21 -0.80 13.95
CA SER A 73 7.58 -2.20 14.17
C SER A 73 8.77 -2.30 15.12
N GLU A 74 8.96 -3.50 15.68
CA GLU A 74 10.11 -3.79 16.52
C GLU A 74 11.36 -3.91 15.67
N ILE A 75 12.47 -3.41 16.18
CA ILE A 75 13.76 -3.52 15.52
C ILE A 75 14.16 -5.00 15.42
N GLY A 76 14.57 -5.43 14.24
CA GLY A 76 15.05 -6.78 14.02
C GLY A 76 13.98 -7.76 13.56
N GLN A 77 12.75 -7.31 13.40
CA GLN A 77 11.64 -8.19 13.04
C GLN A 77 11.16 -7.90 11.62
N ASN A 78 11.08 -8.94 10.80
CA ASN A 78 10.34 -8.82 9.55
C ASN A 78 8.89 -8.48 9.91
N VAL A 79 8.26 -7.65 9.09
CA VAL A 79 6.94 -7.12 9.44
C VAL A 79 6.11 -6.93 8.18
N SER A 80 4.80 -7.04 8.36
CA SER A 80 3.85 -6.81 7.28
C SER A 80 2.81 -5.81 7.72
N ARG A 81 2.30 -5.05 6.75
CA ARG A 81 1.19 -4.15 7.00
C ARG A 81 0.21 -4.22 5.85
N GLU A 82 -1.06 -4.43 6.18
CA GLU A 82 -2.16 -4.35 5.22
C GLU A 82 -2.60 -2.89 5.13
N PHE A 83 -2.79 -2.39 3.92
CA PHE A 83 -3.16 -0.99 3.70
C PHE A 83 -4.59 -0.91 3.16
N SER A 84 -5.49 -0.31 3.90
CA SER A 84 -6.87 -0.13 3.44
C SER A 84 -7.16 1.30 3.03
N LYS A 85 -6.55 2.28 3.68
CA LYS A 85 -6.85 3.69 3.44
C LYS A 85 -5.95 4.25 2.35
N GLU A 86 -6.57 4.87 1.34
CA GLU A 86 -5.82 5.50 0.25
C GLU A 86 -4.97 6.66 0.75
N GLY A 87 -3.85 6.85 0.08
CA GLY A 87 -2.98 7.97 0.32
C GLY A 87 -1.52 7.61 0.34
N ILE A 88 -0.70 8.58 0.68
CA ILE A 88 0.76 8.46 0.74
C ILE A 88 1.16 8.20 2.18
N TYR A 89 2.05 7.21 2.37
CA TYR A 89 2.61 6.82 3.67
C TYR A 89 4.12 6.88 3.53
N VAL A 90 4.78 7.55 4.46
CA VAL A 90 6.24 7.65 4.41
C VAL A 90 6.85 7.04 5.65
N UNK A 91 7.89 5.95 5.65
CA UNK A 91 8.42 5.24 6.58
C UNK A 91 9.75 5.62 6.77
N GLN A 92 10.22 5.52 7.89
CA GLN A 92 11.66 5.55 8.22
C GLN A 92 12.07 4.30 8.96
N CYS A 93 13.36 4.00 8.90
CA CYS A 93 14.00 3.05 9.79
C CYS A 93 14.62 3.87 10.92
N ASP A 94 14.15 3.69 12.15
CA ASP A 94 14.58 4.55 13.25
C ASP A 94 16.09 4.55 13.48
N PRO A 95 16.77 3.38 13.57
CA PRO A 95 18.21 3.43 13.82
C PRO A 95 19.03 3.98 12.64
N HIS A 96 18.47 4.01 11.42
CA HIS A 96 19.27 4.42 10.26
C HIS A 96 18.72 5.64 9.51
N ILE A 97 17.71 6.32 10.06
CA ILE A 97 17.19 7.50 9.36
C ILE A 97 18.26 8.59 9.25
N GLY A 98 19.20 8.63 10.17
CA GLY A 98 20.33 9.55 10.06
C GLY A 98 21.17 9.33 8.84
N LEU A 99 21.12 8.13 8.26
CA LEU A 99 21.78 7.78 6.99
C LEU A 99 20.80 7.82 5.82
N GLY A 100 19.57 8.27 6.05
CA GLY A 100 18.57 8.43 5.03
C GLY A 100 17.70 7.22 4.77
N MET A 101 17.70 6.21 5.66
CA MET A 101 16.96 4.98 5.42
C MET A 101 15.48 5.15 5.67
N GLY A 102 14.71 5.08 4.59
CA GLY A 102 13.26 5.18 4.65
C GLY A 102 12.65 4.77 3.32
N GLY A 103 11.37 4.99 3.19
CA GLY A 103 10.66 4.64 1.98
C GLY A 103 9.23 5.17 2.01
N ALA A 104 8.48 4.82 0.98
CA ALA A 104 7.10 5.26 0.88
C ALA A 104 6.21 4.18 0.28
N VAL A 105 4.96 4.21 0.69
CA VAL A 105 3.89 3.38 0.11
C VAL A 105 2.81 4.33 -0.36
N VAL A 106 2.42 4.22 -1.63
CA VAL A 106 1.30 4.97 -2.18
C VAL A 106 0.16 3.98 -2.38
N VAL A 107 -0.92 4.18 -1.64
CA VAL A 107 -2.08 3.27 -1.64
C VAL A 107 -3.17 3.91 -2.49
N GLY A 108 -3.46 3.32 -3.64
CA GLY A 108 -4.46 3.87 -4.55
C GLY A 108 -4.10 5.28 -4.97
N HIS A 109 -5.00 6.22 -4.77
CA HIS A 109 -4.78 7.62 -5.15
C HIS A 109 -4.04 8.36 -4.04
N ALA A 110 -3.19 9.31 -4.45
CA ALA A 110 -2.41 10.13 -3.52
C ALA A 110 -3.29 11.26 -2.95
N THR A 111 -4.27 10.89 -2.15
CA THR A 111 -5.32 11.80 -1.67
C THR A 111 -4.78 12.89 -0.74
N ASN A 112 -3.61 12.65 -0.13
CA ASN A 112 -3.02 13.57 0.84
C ASN A 112 -1.75 14.24 0.31
N LEU A 113 -1.64 14.40 -1.01
CA LEU A 113 -0.45 15.00 -1.62
C LEU A 113 -0.22 16.42 -1.09
N ASP A 114 -1.29 17.23 -0.97
CA ASP A 114 -1.15 18.58 -0.47
C ASP A 114 -0.68 18.60 0.98
N ASP A 115 -1.16 17.65 1.79
CA ASP A 115 -0.70 17.52 3.17
C ASP A 115 0.78 17.17 3.22
N LEU A 116 1.25 16.31 2.31
CA LEU A 116 2.65 15.94 2.25
C LEU A 116 3.52 17.17 1.95
N LYS A 117 3.08 17.99 1.00
CA LYS A 117 3.79 19.23 0.67
C LYS A 117 3.85 20.17 1.88
N ALA A 118 2.72 20.31 2.59
CA ALA A 118 2.62 21.18 3.75
C ALA A 118 3.43 20.68 4.95
N ALA A 119 3.68 19.37 5.02
CA ALA A 119 4.38 18.77 6.16
C ALA A 119 5.84 19.21 6.25
N LYS A 120 6.45 19.56 5.11
CA LYS A 120 7.84 20.02 5.03
C LYS A 120 8.79 19.09 5.80
N LEU A 121 8.74 17.81 5.43
CA LEU A 121 9.60 16.81 6.05
C LEU A 121 11.06 17.12 5.78
N HIS A 122 11.93 16.75 6.73
CA HIS A 122 13.35 17.09 6.68
C HIS A 122 14.23 15.88 6.42
N GLY A 123 15.45 16.12 5.98
CA GLY A 123 16.48 15.10 5.84
C GLY A 123 16.07 13.99 4.90
N GLY A 124 16.31 12.76 5.32
CA GLY A 124 15.97 11.59 4.51
C GLY A 124 14.49 11.49 4.18
N LEU A 125 13.64 11.82 5.16
CA LEU A 125 12.19 11.82 4.91
C LEU A 125 11.81 12.87 3.89
N GLY A 126 12.43 14.03 3.94
CA GLY A 126 12.18 15.11 2.98
C GLY A 126 12.58 14.72 1.58
N ARG A 127 13.70 14.03 1.44
CA ARG A 127 14.18 13.57 0.14
C ARG A 127 13.21 12.54 -0.44
N ILE A 128 12.73 11.62 0.40
CA ILE A 128 11.75 10.61 -0.03
C ILE A 128 10.44 11.29 -0.43
N ALA A 129 9.97 12.23 0.39
CA ALA A 129 8.75 12.98 0.09
C ALA A 129 8.86 13.70 -1.25
N HIS A 130 10.01 14.29 -1.52
CA HIS A 130 10.24 14.99 -2.79
C HIS A 130 10.11 14.02 -3.98
N LYS A 131 10.67 12.82 -3.86
CA LYS A 131 10.57 11.82 -4.92
C LYS A 131 9.13 11.38 -5.14
N VAL A 132 8.36 11.22 -4.05
CA VAL A 132 6.94 10.87 -4.15
C VAL A 132 6.16 11.99 -4.85
N MET A 133 6.40 13.23 -4.41
CA MET A 133 5.71 14.39 -4.99
C MET A 133 5.99 14.49 -6.48
N LYS A 134 7.24 14.28 -6.88
CA LYS A 134 7.63 14.33 -8.28
C LYS A 134 6.92 13.23 -9.08
N ALA A 135 6.85 12.02 -8.53
CA ALA A 135 6.19 10.90 -9.22
C ALA A 135 4.70 11.13 -9.35
N GLU A 136 4.06 11.71 -8.33
CA GLU A 136 2.60 11.90 -8.32
C GLU A 136 2.17 13.14 -9.10
N SER A 137 3.10 14.01 -9.46
CA SER A 137 2.79 15.26 -10.19
C SER A 137 2.71 15.07 -11.72
N LYS A 138 2.98 13.86 -12.20
CA LYS A 138 2.95 13.59 -13.65
C LYS A 138 1.54 13.41 -14.17
#